data_72fade27cc2dd5f1314b6b14d4c7db1d
#
_entry.id   72fade27cc2dd5f1314b6b14d4c7db1d
#
_cell.length_a   1.000
_cell.length_b   1.000
_cell.length_c   1.000
_cell.angle_alpha   90.00
_cell.angle_beta   90.00
_cell.angle_gamma   90.00
#
_symmetry.space_group_name_H-M   'P 1'
#
loop_
_entity.id
_entity.type
_entity.pdbx_description
1 polymer ?
#
loop_
_entity_poly.entity_id
_entity_poly.type
_entity_poly.pdbx_seq_one_letter_code
_entity_poly.pdbx_strand_id
1 'polypeptide(L)'
;TGLVDTGQLANLLNVDDTVAVMEAIQRISHRKLQVIDPKQDWPDPEKTTVTRNEVVRELVNCGYVKAADVVDRFGDPSSLNPELDPDIVGPGGVFSRAEYDADAEFRKTAAVMKMVMSGYAGAGTITMGGYDYHGQGRATGELRDLRAGRCMGACLEYAARRGVPLMLSVFSDGAQSASGRVDDSVEGRGKFMWTSDNQSTAASF
;
A
#
# COMPACT_ATOMS: atom_id res chain seq x y z
N THR A 1 8.98 7.52 -27.62
CA THR A 1 8.76 8.20 -26.32
C THR A 1 9.31 7.31 -25.23
N GLY A 2 10.62 7.48 -24.94
CA GLY A 2 11.27 6.58 -24.00
C GLY A 2 11.11 7.04 -22.56
N LEU A 3 10.02 6.64 -21.91
CA LEU A 3 10.02 6.44 -20.47
C LEU A 3 10.84 5.17 -20.22
N VAL A 4 12.04 5.33 -19.68
CA VAL A 4 12.87 4.20 -19.29
C VAL A 4 12.23 3.57 -18.06
N ASP A 5 12.02 2.26 -18.12
CA ASP A 5 11.61 1.48 -16.95
C ASP A 5 12.78 1.46 -15.94
N THR A 6 12.65 2.28 -14.91
CA THR A 6 13.66 2.44 -13.86
C THR A 6 13.88 1.16 -13.06
N GLY A 7 12.87 0.28 -12.98
CA GLY A 7 12.98 -0.99 -12.28
C GLY A 7 13.94 -1.98 -12.95
N GLN A 8 14.09 -1.92 -14.26
CA GLN A 8 15.06 -2.77 -14.96
C GLN A 8 16.50 -2.27 -14.83
N LEU A 9 16.71 -0.96 -14.71
CA LEU A 9 18.04 -0.39 -14.52
C LEU A 9 18.60 -0.65 -13.11
N ALA A 10 17.78 -0.64 -12.10
CA ALA A 10 18.17 -0.88 -10.71
C ALA A 10 18.77 -2.28 -10.48
N ASN A 11 18.46 -3.25 -11.33
CA ASN A 11 19.01 -4.61 -11.23
C ASN A 11 20.32 -4.83 -12.04
N LEU A 12 20.74 -3.86 -12.86
CA LEU A 12 21.88 -3.99 -13.77
C LEU A 12 23.10 -3.17 -13.34
N LEU A 13 22.90 -2.15 -12.53
CA LEU A 13 23.91 -1.20 -12.11
C LEU A 13 23.94 -1.10 -10.58
N ASN A 14 25.06 -0.70 -10.01
CA ASN A 14 25.07 -0.31 -8.61
C ASN A 14 24.25 0.99 -8.41
N VAL A 15 23.93 1.34 -7.17
CA VAL A 15 23.04 2.46 -6.84
C VAL A 15 23.59 3.78 -7.40
N ASP A 16 24.89 4.04 -7.22
CA ASP A 16 25.52 5.29 -7.64
C ASP A 16 25.48 5.44 -9.17
N ASP A 17 25.77 4.36 -9.90
CA ASP A 17 25.71 4.35 -11.36
C ASP A 17 24.28 4.54 -11.85
N THR A 18 23.29 3.93 -11.15
CA THR A 18 21.88 4.06 -11.49
C THR A 18 21.41 5.51 -11.30
N VAL A 19 21.78 6.16 -10.21
CA VAL A 19 21.48 7.57 -9.94
C VAL A 19 22.11 8.45 -11.03
N ALA A 20 23.38 8.23 -11.36
CA ALA A 20 24.06 8.99 -12.40
C ALA A 20 23.41 8.85 -13.78
N VAL A 21 22.94 7.65 -14.13
CA VAL A 21 22.18 7.41 -15.36
C VAL A 21 20.84 8.15 -15.33
N MET A 22 20.11 8.10 -14.20
CA MET A 22 18.83 8.80 -14.05
C MET A 22 18.99 10.32 -14.17
N GLU A 23 20.05 10.89 -13.60
CA GLU A 23 20.38 12.31 -13.77
C GLU A 23 20.73 12.65 -15.22
N ALA A 24 21.46 11.77 -15.92
CA ALA A 24 21.76 11.98 -17.34
C ALA A 24 20.49 11.95 -18.20
N ILE A 25 19.57 11.01 -17.92
CA ILE A 25 18.26 10.92 -18.59
C ILE A 25 17.44 12.19 -18.32
N GLN A 26 17.42 12.66 -17.07
CA GLN A 26 16.76 13.90 -16.70
C GLN A 26 17.28 15.11 -17.49
N ARG A 27 18.62 15.27 -17.58
CA ARG A 27 19.25 16.35 -18.35
C ARG A 27 18.91 16.28 -19.85
N ILE A 28 18.91 15.07 -20.42
CA ILE A 28 18.55 14.88 -21.84
C ILE A 28 17.07 15.18 -22.06
N SER A 29 16.20 14.70 -21.20
CA SER A 29 14.77 14.91 -21.28
C SER A 29 14.40 16.38 -21.11
N HIS A 30 15.04 17.08 -20.18
CA HIS A 30 14.87 18.50 -19.99
C HIS A 30 15.23 19.28 -21.27
N ARG A 31 16.40 18.99 -21.88
CA ARG A 31 16.79 19.62 -23.14
C ARG A 31 15.81 19.33 -24.28
N LYS A 32 15.35 18.08 -24.40
CA LYS A 32 14.35 17.72 -25.42
C LYS A 32 13.01 18.44 -25.21
N LEU A 33 12.55 18.55 -23.98
CA LEU A 33 11.32 19.28 -23.65
C LEU A 33 11.39 20.78 -23.93
N GLN A 34 12.61 21.37 -23.95
CA GLN A 34 12.78 22.77 -24.37
C GLN A 34 12.52 22.97 -25.87
N VAL A 35 12.76 21.93 -26.68
CA VAL A 35 12.62 21.97 -28.15
C VAL A 35 11.26 21.46 -28.61
N ILE A 36 10.66 20.52 -27.85
CA ILE A 36 9.38 19.93 -28.19
C ILE A 36 8.28 20.83 -27.64
N ASP A 37 7.39 21.26 -28.55
CA ASP A 37 6.14 21.89 -28.17
C ASP A 37 5.09 20.80 -27.87
N PRO A 38 4.64 20.65 -26.61
CA PRO A 38 3.57 19.72 -26.26
C PRO A 38 2.18 20.15 -26.80
N LYS A 39 2.10 21.26 -27.55
CA LYS A 39 0.86 21.83 -28.11
C LYS A 39 -0.22 22.11 -27.06
N GLN A 40 0.21 22.59 -25.92
CA GLN A 40 -0.64 22.89 -24.75
C GLN A 40 -0.51 24.38 -24.36
N ASP A 41 -0.70 25.27 -25.31
CA ASP A 41 -0.42 26.72 -25.16
C ASP A 41 -1.47 27.53 -24.37
N TRP A 42 -2.38 26.85 -23.72
CA TRP A 42 -3.43 27.55 -22.96
C TRP A 42 -2.86 28.03 -21.62
N PRO A 43 -3.19 29.25 -21.24
CA PRO A 43 -2.88 29.73 -19.91
C PRO A 43 -3.55 28.80 -18.88
N ASP A 44 -2.83 28.47 -17.83
CA ASP A 44 -3.41 27.77 -16.69
C ASP A 44 -4.49 28.68 -16.09
N PRO A 45 -5.75 28.23 -16.00
CA PRO A 45 -6.83 29.05 -15.45
C PRO A 45 -6.59 29.46 -13.99
N GLU A 46 -5.74 28.74 -13.26
CA GLU A 46 -5.38 29.05 -11.88
C GLU A 46 -4.12 29.93 -11.78
N LYS A 47 -3.31 30.00 -12.85
CA LYS A 47 -2.06 30.77 -12.92
C LYS A 47 -2.01 31.58 -14.20
N THR A 48 -2.34 32.83 -14.12
CA THR A 48 -2.43 33.75 -15.28
C THR A 48 -1.11 34.00 -16.01
N THR A 49 0.04 33.58 -15.45
CA THR A 49 1.38 33.85 -15.98
C THR A 49 2.13 32.60 -16.45
N VAL A 50 1.60 31.40 -16.19
CA VAL A 50 2.26 30.14 -16.52
C VAL A 50 1.45 29.39 -17.57
N THR A 51 2.08 28.95 -18.65
CA THR A 51 1.44 28.16 -19.70
C THR A 51 1.37 26.70 -19.29
N ARG A 52 0.42 25.94 -19.86
CA ARG A 52 0.37 24.47 -19.63
C ARG A 52 1.63 23.76 -20.11
N ASN A 53 2.29 24.28 -21.13
CA ASN A 53 3.58 23.77 -21.59
C ASN A 53 4.64 23.84 -20.50
N GLU A 54 4.72 24.94 -19.78
CA GLU A 54 5.65 25.13 -18.66
C GLU A 54 5.31 24.15 -17.53
N VAL A 55 4.03 24.02 -17.17
CA VAL A 55 3.57 23.06 -16.15
C VAL A 55 3.94 21.62 -16.54
N VAL A 56 3.71 21.21 -17.79
CA VAL A 56 4.08 19.85 -18.27
C VAL A 56 5.59 19.64 -18.19
N ARG A 57 6.39 20.63 -18.59
CA ARG A 57 7.85 20.54 -18.52
C ARG A 57 8.34 20.40 -17.07
N GLU A 58 7.79 21.19 -16.15
CA GLU A 58 8.12 21.13 -14.73
C GLU A 58 7.70 19.78 -14.11
N LEU A 59 6.51 19.28 -14.43
CA LEU A 59 6.05 17.97 -13.93
C LEU A 59 6.92 16.81 -14.43
N VAL A 60 7.32 16.82 -15.70
CA VAL A 60 8.22 15.80 -16.24
C VAL A 60 9.58 15.88 -15.58
N ASN A 61 10.13 17.09 -15.41
CA ASN A 61 11.41 17.28 -14.71
C ASN A 61 11.32 16.81 -13.25
N CYS A 62 10.25 17.19 -12.54
CA CYS A 62 10.00 16.72 -11.18
C CYS A 62 9.89 15.19 -11.11
N GLY A 63 9.23 14.57 -12.09
CA GLY A 63 9.11 13.12 -12.19
C GLY A 63 10.48 12.41 -12.26
N TYR A 64 11.41 12.92 -13.06
CA TYR A 64 12.76 12.36 -13.14
C TYR A 64 13.57 12.55 -11.86
N VAL A 65 13.47 13.73 -11.22
CA VAL A 65 14.15 13.98 -9.94
C VAL A 65 13.62 13.06 -8.86
N LYS A 66 12.30 12.88 -8.79
CA LYS A 66 11.68 11.94 -7.85
C LYS A 66 12.03 10.49 -8.14
N ALA A 67 12.15 10.11 -9.40
CA ALA A 67 12.58 8.77 -9.77
C ALA A 67 14.02 8.48 -9.34
N ALA A 68 14.92 9.46 -9.46
CA ALA A 68 16.29 9.34 -8.98
C ALA A 68 16.35 9.23 -7.44
N ASP A 69 15.58 10.03 -6.72
CA ASP A 69 15.45 9.94 -5.26
C ASP A 69 14.91 8.56 -4.81
N VAL A 70 13.96 8.01 -5.56
CA VAL A 70 13.46 6.65 -5.32
C VAL A 70 14.56 5.60 -5.53
N VAL A 71 15.35 5.71 -6.61
CA VAL A 71 16.44 4.78 -6.88
C VAL A 71 17.52 4.87 -5.79
N ASP A 72 17.89 6.07 -5.37
CA ASP A 72 18.85 6.27 -4.29
C ASP A 72 18.41 5.61 -2.98
N ARG A 73 17.13 5.78 -2.63
CA ARG A 73 16.56 5.20 -1.40
C ARG A 73 16.33 3.69 -1.49
N PHE A 74 16.06 3.16 -2.67
CA PHE A 74 15.61 1.79 -2.93
C PHE A 74 16.59 0.97 -3.77
N GLY A 75 17.80 1.40 -3.89
CA GLY A 75 18.83 0.71 -4.67
C GLY A 75 19.14 -0.70 -4.18
N ASP A 76 18.77 -1.02 -2.94
CA ASP A 76 18.80 -2.39 -2.42
C ASP A 76 17.37 -2.94 -2.27
N PRO A 77 16.90 -3.76 -3.23
CA PRO A 77 15.58 -4.41 -3.14
C PRO A 77 15.40 -5.27 -1.89
N SER A 78 16.48 -5.75 -1.28
CA SER A 78 16.42 -6.53 -0.06
C SER A 78 15.86 -5.72 1.11
N SER A 79 16.09 -4.42 1.12
CA SER A 79 15.56 -3.49 2.13
C SER A 79 14.02 -3.42 2.13
N LEU A 80 13.39 -3.77 1.01
CA LEU A 80 11.94 -3.80 0.84
C LEU A 80 11.32 -5.15 1.23
N ASN A 81 12.14 -6.19 1.33
CA ASN A 81 11.65 -7.53 1.61
C ASN A 81 11.27 -7.68 3.10
N PRO A 82 9.97 -7.86 3.43
CA PRO A 82 9.55 -8.04 4.82
C PRO A 82 10.08 -9.32 5.46
N GLU A 83 10.43 -10.33 4.67
CA GLU A 83 10.98 -11.59 5.18
C GLU A 83 12.38 -11.45 5.77
N LEU A 84 13.12 -10.43 5.35
CA LEU A 84 14.46 -10.14 5.84
C LEU A 84 14.45 -9.21 7.06
N ASP A 85 13.27 -8.71 7.47
CA ASP A 85 13.11 -7.88 8.65
C ASP A 85 12.75 -8.75 9.87
N PRO A 86 13.68 -8.91 10.84
CA PRO A 86 13.46 -9.76 12.01
C PRO A 86 12.34 -9.25 12.93
N ASP A 87 12.00 -7.96 12.84
CA ASP A 87 10.85 -7.39 13.56
C ASP A 87 9.52 -7.74 12.91
N ILE A 88 9.54 -8.12 11.63
CA ILE A 88 8.33 -8.50 10.88
C ILE A 88 8.14 -10.02 10.90
N VAL A 89 9.15 -10.78 10.46
CA VAL A 89 9.04 -12.25 10.30
C VAL A 89 10.14 -12.94 11.07
N GLY A 90 9.76 -13.81 11.99
CA GLY A 90 10.73 -14.62 12.73
C GLY A 90 10.32 -14.89 14.18
N PRO A 91 11.22 -15.46 14.99
CA PRO A 91 10.92 -15.81 16.39
C PRO A 91 10.56 -14.62 17.26
N GLY A 92 11.10 -13.44 16.97
CA GLY A 92 10.78 -12.18 17.63
C GLY A 92 9.90 -11.25 16.79
N GLY A 93 9.55 -11.63 15.58
CA GLY A 93 8.79 -10.84 14.65
C GLY A 93 7.32 -10.70 15.03
N VAL A 94 6.65 -9.70 14.46
CA VAL A 94 5.19 -9.53 14.62
C VAL A 94 4.41 -10.69 14.02
N PHE A 95 4.99 -11.38 13.02
CA PHE A 95 4.50 -12.64 12.50
C PHE A 95 5.54 -13.73 12.75
N SER A 96 5.11 -14.88 13.27
CA SER A 96 5.94 -16.07 13.20
C SER A 96 6.11 -16.52 11.75
N ARG A 97 7.17 -17.27 11.45
CA ARG A 97 7.38 -17.80 10.09
C ARG A 97 6.20 -18.66 9.63
N ALA A 98 5.64 -19.46 10.53
CA ALA A 98 4.50 -20.31 10.22
C ALA A 98 3.24 -19.52 9.87
N GLU A 99 2.93 -18.43 10.60
CA GLU A 99 1.81 -17.53 10.27
C GLU A 99 2.02 -16.87 8.91
N TYR A 100 3.21 -16.32 8.70
CA TYR A 100 3.55 -15.63 7.46
C TYR A 100 3.40 -16.52 6.23
N ASP A 101 3.90 -17.76 6.30
CA ASP A 101 3.85 -18.71 5.19
C ASP A 101 2.42 -19.24 4.95
N ALA A 102 1.63 -19.38 6.01
CA ALA A 102 0.30 -19.98 5.93
C ALA A 102 -0.77 -19.06 5.31
N ASP A 103 -0.65 -17.74 5.44
CA ASP A 103 -1.73 -16.82 5.06
C ASP A 103 -1.23 -15.66 4.16
N ALA A 104 -1.86 -15.55 2.99
CA ALA A 104 -1.56 -14.49 2.03
C ALA A 104 -1.87 -13.08 2.58
N GLU A 105 -2.84 -12.95 3.50
CA GLU A 105 -3.18 -11.66 4.10
C GLU A 105 -2.08 -11.19 5.06
N PHE A 106 -1.40 -12.11 5.74
CA PHE A 106 -0.24 -11.76 6.57
C PHE A 106 0.95 -11.30 5.71
N ARG A 107 1.22 -11.98 4.59
CA ARG A 107 2.25 -11.55 3.62
C ARG A 107 1.96 -10.17 3.03
N LYS A 108 0.71 -9.95 2.63
CA LYS A 108 0.26 -8.65 2.10
C LYS A 108 0.43 -7.55 3.15
N THR A 109 -0.02 -7.81 4.38
CA THR A 109 0.11 -6.88 5.50
C THR A 109 1.58 -6.57 5.80
N ALA A 110 2.43 -7.58 5.84
CA ALA A 110 3.86 -7.43 6.06
C ALA A 110 4.52 -6.53 5.00
N ALA A 111 4.20 -6.75 3.73
CA ALA A 111 4.73 -5.93 2.64
C ALA A 111 4.27 -4.46 2.75
N VAL A 112 2.99 -4.22 2.97
CA VAL A 112 2.44 -2.85 3.07
C VAL A 112 2.99 -2.13 4.30
N MET A 113 3.00 -2.76 5.49
CA MET A 113 3.52 -2.12 6.69
C MET A 113 5.02 -1.83 6.59
N LYS A 114 5.81 -2.73 5.95
CA LYS A 114 7.23 -2.48 5.69
C LYS A 114 7.42 -1.22 4.87
N MET A 115 6.69 -1.08 3.77
CA MET A 115 6.76 0.08 2.87
C MET A 115 6.39 1.39 3.58
N VAL A 116 5.29 1.39 4.33
CA VAL A 116 4.78 2.60 4.98
C VAL A 116 5.67 3.01 6.16
N MET A 117 5.97 2.09 7.06
CA MET A 117 6.69 2.42 8.30
C MET A 117 8.19 2.59 8.11
N SER A 118 8.73 2.17 6.98
CA SER A 118 10.10 2.51 6.59
C SER A 118 10.19 3.82 5.79
N GLY A 119 9.08 4.54 5.61
CA GLY A 119 9.05 5.83 4.93
C GLY A 119 9.08 5.75 3.40
N TYR A 120 8.86 4.56 2.86
CA TYR A 120 8.84 4.33 1.42
C TYR A 120 7.51 4.70 0.77
N ALA A 121 6.43 4.66 1.54
CA ALA A 121 5.11 5.09 1.11
C ALA A 121 4.49 5.96 2.19
N GLY A 122 3.78 7.02 1.78
CA GLY A 122 3.08 7.92 2.72
C GLY A 122 1.81 7.32 3.31
N ALA A 123 1.23 6.33 2.63
CA ALA A 123 0.05 5.58 3.07
C ALA A 123 0.03 4.21 2.40
N GLY A 124 -0.70 3.26 2.99
CA GLY A 124 -0.91 1.94 2.44
C GLY A 124 -2.37 1.50 2.61
N THR A 125 -2.88 0.77 1.65
CA THR A 125 -4.21 0.17 1.69
C THR A 125 -4.10 -1.33 1.62
N ILE A 126 -4.79 -2.02 2.54
CA ILE A 126 -4.87 -3.48 2.57
C ILE A 126 -6.32 -3.86 2.38
N THR A 127 -6.64 -4.46 1.24
CA THR A 127 -7.97 -4.98 0.97
C THR A 127 -8.02 -6.46 1.32
N MET A 128 -8.98 -6.82 2.17
CA MET A 128 -9.25 -8.20 2.57
C MET A 128 -10.68 -8.55 2.18
N GLY A 129 -10.85 -9.64 1.45
CA GLY A 129 -12.17 -10.09 0.99
C GLY A 129 -12.76 -11.21 1.82
N GLY A 130 -14.05 -11.45 1.56
CA GLY A 130 -14.77 -12.61 2.08
C GLY A 130 -15.36 -12.43 3.47
N TYR A 131 -15.68 -11.21 3.86
CA TYR A 131 -16.35 -10.86 5.13
C TYR A 131 -17.86 -10.88 4.98
N ASP A 132 -18.35 -11.70 4.09
CA ASP A 132 -19.76 -11.88 3.84
C ASP A 132 -20.38 -12.82 4.87
N TYR A 133 -21.41 -12.34 5.57
CA TYR A 133 -22.14 -13.09 6.59
C TYR A 133 -23.49 -13.63 6.08
N HIS A 134 -23.73 -13.62 4.77
CA HIS A 134 -24.91 -14.21 4.17
C HIS A 134 -25.00 -15.72 4.48
N GLY A 135 -26.22 -16.20 4.67
CA GLY A 135 -26.49 -17.62 4.70
C GLY A 135 -25.76 -18.41 5.79
N GLN A 136 -25.74 -17.90 7.03
CA GLN A 136 -25.10 -18.57 8.18
C GLN A 136 -23.56 -18.55 8.17
N GLY A 137 -22.96 -17.60 7.49
CA GLY A 137 -21.51 -17.44 7.36
C GLY A 137 -20.75 -16.97 8.61
N ARG A 138 -21.41 -16.93 9.79
CA ARG A 138 -20.83 -16.36 11.02
C ARG A 138 -19.51 -16.97 11.42
N ALA A 139 -19.39 -18.31 11.46
CA ALA A 139 -18.15 -18.97 11.86
C ALA A 139 -16.99 -18.61 10.96
N THR A 140 -17.21 -18.58 9.64
CA THR A 140 -16.23 -18.13 8.64
C THR A 140 -15.90 -16.66 8.81
N GLY A 141 -16.88 -15.81 9.03
CA GLY A 141 -16.68 -14.38 9.25
C GLY A 141 -15.89 -14.08 10.51
N GLU A 142 -16.22 -14.70 11.66
CA GLU A 142 -15.47 -14.53 12.91
C GLU A 142 -13.99 -14.91 12.77
N LEU A 143 -13.66 -15.96 12.01
CA LEU A 143 -12.27 -16.33 11.73
C LEU A 143 -11.55 -15.29 10.87
N ARG A 144 -12.26 -14.68 9.93
CA ARG A 144 -11.73 -13.60 9.10
C ARG A 144 -11.56 -12.30 9.89
N ASP A 145 -12.49 -11.98 10.76
CA ASP A 145 -12.37 -10.85 11.68
C ASP A 145 -11.16 -11.01 12.61
N LEU A 146 -10.96 -12.23 13.14
CA LEU A 146 -9.77 -12.54 13.93
C LEU A 146 -8.48 -12.32 13.10
N ARG A 147 -8.46 -12.77 11.85
CA ARG A 147 -7.33 -12.57 10.94
C ARG A 147 -7.07 -11.07 10.68
N ALA A 148 -8.13 -10.30 10.41
CA ALA A 148 -8.01 -8.85 10.22
C ALA A 148 -7.47 -8.17 11.48
N GLY A 149 -8.03 -8.51 12.65
CA GLY A 149 -7.54 -8.02 13.93
C GLY A 149 -6.07 -8.38 14.19
N ARG A 150 -5.64 -9.57 13.79
CA ARG A 150 -4.23 -9.99 13.87
C ARG A 150 -3.34 -9.14 12.99
N CYS A 151 -3.77 -8.82 11.77
CA CYS A 151 -3.06 -7.92 10.86
C CYS A 151 -2.97 -6.50 11.42
N MET A 152 -4.06 -5.97 11.96
CA MET A 152 -4.09 -4.64 12.59
C MET A 152 -3.15 -4.58 13.79
N GLY A 153 -3.19 -5.59 14.67
CA GLY A 153 -2.29 -5.70 15.81
C GLY A 153 -0.82 -5.78 15.39
N ALA A 154 -0.51 -6.50 14.31
CA ALA A 154 0.84 -6.55 13.76
C ALA A 154 1.33 -5.18 13.26
N CYS A 155 0.47 -4.42 12.60
CA CYS A 155 0.80 -3.05 12.16
C CYS A 155 1.09 -2.14 13.36
N LEU A 156 0.24 -2.17 14.38
CA LEU A 156 0.43 -1.35 15.59
C LEU A 156 1.70 -1.72 16.35
N GLU A 157 1.96 -3.02 16.52
CA GLU A 157 3.16 -3.50 17.19
C GLU A 157 4.43 -3.14 16.42
N TYR A 158 4.43 -3.32 15.10
CA TYR A 158 5.58 -2.96 14.29
C TYR A 158 5.82 -1.44 14.30
N ALA A 159 4.76 -0.64 14.23
CA ALA A 159 4.88 0.82 14.37
C ALA A 159 5.49 1.22 15.72
N ALA A 160 5.05 0.58 16.81
CA ALA A 160 5.58 0.82 18.14
C ALA A 160 7.08 0.46 18.23
N ARG A 161 7.51 -0.68 17.69
CA ARG A 161 8.92 -1.08 17.62
C ARG A 161 9.77 -0.10 16.82
N ARG A 162 9.21 0.42 15.74
CA ARG A 162 9.88 1.43 14.90
C ARG A 162 9.85 2.84 15.48
N GLY A 163 9.08 3.09 16.54
CA GLY A 163 8.88 4.42 17.11
C GLY A 163 8.19 5.40 16.15
N VAL A 164 7.34 4.91 15.24
CA VAL A 164 6.65 5.73 14.22
C VAL A 164 5.19 5.87 14.57
N PRO A 165 4.59 7.06 14.50
CA PRO A 165 3.16 7.22 14.67
C PRO A 165 2.41 6.54 13.52
N LEU A 166 1.35 5.80 13.84
CA LEU A 166 0.51 5.11 12.87
C LEU A 166 -0.95 5.47 13.11
N MET A 167 -1.64 5.84 12.05
CA MET A 167 -3.10 5.92 12.02
C MET A 167 -3.64 4.76 11.17
N LEU A 168 -4.50 3.95 11.76
CA LEU A 168 -5.23 2.88 11.09
C LEU A 168 -6.69 3.31 10.93
N SER A 169 -7.21 3.19 9.71
CA SER A 169 -8.63 3.37 9.41
C SER A 169 -9.17 2.09 8.78
N VAL A 170 -10.29 1.61 9.29
CA VAL A 170 -10.96 0.42 8.77
C VAL A 170 -12.26 0.84 8.12
N PHE A 171 -12.46 0.40 6.89
CA PHE A 171 -13.68 0.66 6.13
C PHE A 171 -14.35 -0.66 5.78
N SER A 172 -15.64 -0.73 6.00
CA SER A 172 -16.49 -1.82 5.54
C SER A 172 -17.44 -1.28 4.47
N ASP A 173 -17.74 -2.08 3.45
CA ASP A 173 -18.72 -1.74 2.41
C ASP A 173 -20.17 -1.90 2.87
N GLY A 174 -20.39 -2.60 4.00
CA GLY A 174 -21.68 -2.77 4.61
C GLY A 174 -21.60 -3.06 6.09
N ALA A 175 -22.72 -2.97 6.79
CA ALA A 175 -22.82 -3.31 8.20
C ALA A 175 -23.50 -4.67 8.40
N GLN A 176 -23.14 -5.30 9.50
CA GLN A 176 -23.74 -6.54 9.95
C GLN A 176 -24.89 -6.25 10.90
N SER A 177 -25.90 -7.10 10.88
CA SER A 177 -27.00 -7.05 11.83
C SER A 177 -27.38 -8.45 12.31
N ALA A 178 -27.88 -8.56 13.54
CA ALA A 178 -28.44 -9.82 14.04
C ALA A 178 -29.82 -10.04 13.45
N SER A 179 -30.08 -11.25 12.94
CA SER A 179 -31.39 -11.61 12.37
C SER A 179 -32.48 -11.90 13.41
N GLY A 180 -32.12 -11.97 14.69
CA GLY A 180 -33.00 -12.41 15.76
C GLY A 180 -33.23 -13.93 15.81
N ARG A 181 -32.62 -14.70 14.91
CA ARG A 181 -32.66 -16.16 14.92
C ARG A 181 -31.43 -16.71 15.62
N VAL A 182 -31.60 -17.80 16.34
CA VAL A 182 -30.51 -18.52 16.95
C VAL A 182 -29.85 -19.45 15.90
N ASP A 183 -28.55 -19.52 15.88
CA ASP A 183 -27.80 -20.48 15.08
C ASP A 183 -27.57 -21.73 15.96
N ASP A 184 -28.38 -22.75 15.71
CA ASP A 184 -28.31 -24.02 16.42
C ASP A 184 -27.28 -25.00 15.85
N SER A 185 -26.50 -24.58 14.83
CA SER A 185 -25.39 -25.38 14.33
C SER A 185 -24.28 -25.52 15.39
N VAL A 186 -23.44 -26.53 15.23
CA VAL A 186 -22.27 -26.75 16.11
C VAL A 186 -21.38 -25.50 16.15
N GLU A 187 -21.26 -24.79 15.03
CA GLU A 187 -20.43 -23.61 14.88
C GLU A 187 -21.12 -22.35 15.43
N GLY A 188 -22.43 -22.28 15.35
CA GLY A 188 -23.23 -21.16 15.87
C GLY A 188 -23.28 -21.08 17.38
N ARG A 189 -23.09 -22.23 18.07
CA ARG A 189 -23.01 -22.32 19.55
C ARG A 189 -24.19 -21.66 20.27
N GLY A 190 -25.37 -21.68 19.67
CA GLY A 190 -26.56 -21.04 20.24
C GLY A 190 -26.54 -19.50 20.22
N LYS A 191 -25.66 -18.87 19.47
CA LYS A 191 -25.60 -17.43 19.29
C LYS A 191 -26.56 -16.98 18.17
N PHE A 192 -26.90 -15.69 18.16
CA PHE A 192 -27.72 -15.15 17.07
C PHE A 192 -26.98 -15.20 15.72
N MET A 193 -27.74 -15.52 14.68
CA MET A 193 -27.27 -15.44 13.32
C MET A 193 -27.06 -13.99 12.93
N TRP A 194 -25.94 -13.72 12.27
CA TRP A 194 -25.66 -12.43 11.67
C TRP A 194 -25.98 -12.47 10.17
N THR A 195 -26.37 -11.31 9.67
CA THR A 195 -26.57 -11.07 8.25
C THR A 195 -25.73 -9.88 7.84
N SER A 196 -25.24 -9.87 6.62
CA SER A 196 -24.53 -8.76 6.02
C SER A 196 -25.40 -8.00 5.03
N ASP A 197 -24.81 -7.01 4.38
CA ASP A 197 -25.42 -6.12 3.37
C ASP A 197 -26.57 -5.26 3.87
N ASN A 198 -26.49 -4.82 5.10
CA ASN A 198 -27.34 -3.74 5.52
C ASN A 198 -26.81 -2.43 4.89
N GLN A 199 -27.35 -2.07 3.74
CA GLN A 199 -26.93 -0.90 2.96
C GLN A 199 -27.18 0.45 3.64
N SER A 200 -27.97 0.47 4.70
CA SER A 200 -28.27 1.69 5.43
C SER A 200 -27.21 2.08 6.45
N THR A 201 -26.24 1.22 6.71
CA THR A 201 -25.18 1.46 7.68
C THR A 201 -23.85 0.92 7.18
N ALA A 202 -22.86 1.79 7.03
CA ALA A 202 -21.46 1.43 6.88
C ALA A 202 -20.73 1.78 8.17
N ALA A 203 -19.76 0.96 8.57
CA ALA A 203 -18.93 1.24 9.73
C ALA A 203 -17.52 1.65 9.28
N SER A 204 -16.97 2.72 9.89
CA SER A 204 -15.57 3.08 9.81
C SER A 204 -14.99 3.21 11.22
N PHE A 205 -13.80 2.67 11.44
CA PHE A 205 -13.10 2.70 12.72
C PHE A 205 -11.67 3.20 12.54
#